data_3d1693061794dcfde92385b32ee12b28
#
_entry.id   3d1693061794dcfde92385b32ee12b28
#
_cell.length_a   1.000
_cell.length_b   1.000
_cell.length_c   1.000
_cell.angle_alpha   90.00
_cell.angle_beta   90.00
_cell.angle_gamma   90.00
#
_symmetry.space_group_name_H-M   'P 1'
#
loop_
_entity.id
_entity.type
_entity.pdbx_description
1 polymer ?
#
loop_
_entity_poly.entity_id
_entity_poly.type
_entity_poly.pdbx_seq_one_letter_code
_entity_poly.pdbx_strand_id
1 'polypeptide(L)'
;MRILLGFLALGSGLVHVALVIGSPPPVAIVLLLVGAAEFVWGALAVARPSPPVPRFARAAAFVPVIAWALLLIVAGRDSLGPLTSSTQLLPMLVASFFDLLVAGGLTVMLRRGGTAPTGIATPSSRRLIAVIVGGVLIAAITAPALATTEAGHLAGTPGSSFDGTTGHDH
;
A
#
# COMPACT_ATOMS: atom_id res chain seq x y z
N MET A 1 -16.46 6.79 -5.38
CA MET A 1 -15.60 5.70 -5.91
C MET A 1 -14.15 6.14 -6.08
N ARG A 2 -13.84 7.22 -6.80
CA ARG A 2 -12.47 7.72 -7.06
C ARG A 2 -11.63 7.93 -5.78
N ILE A 3 -12.17 8.63 -4.78
CA ILE A 3 -11.47 8.91 -3.51
C ILE A 3 -11.13 7.61 -2.79
N LEU A 4 -12.05 6.64 -2.80
CA LEU A 4 -11.80 5.31 -2.23
C LEU A 4 -10.63 4.61 -2.94
N LEU A 5 -10.60 4.66 -4.29
CA LEU A 5 -9.47 4.09 -5.07
C LEU A 5 -8.14 4.77 -4.74
N GLY A 6 -8.18 6.10 -4.53
CA GLY A 6 -7.00 6.85 -4.09
C GLY A 6 -6.50 6.40 -2.70
N PHE A 7 -7.41 6.21 -1.74
CA PHE A 7 -7.03 5.71 -0.41
C PHE A 7 -6.54 4.26 -0.44
N LEU A 8 -7.13 3.40 -1.26
CA LEU A 8 -6.64 2.03 -1.45
C LEU A 8 -5.20 2.01 -1.99
N ALA A 9 -4.91 2.84 -3.00
CA ALA A 9 -3.57 2.97 -3.55
C ALA A 9 -2.58 3.58 -2.54
N LEU A 10 -3.01 4.55 -1.72
CA LEU A 10 -2.17 5.07 -0.63
C LEU A 10 -1.86 3.99 0.41
N GLY A 11 -2.86 3.18 0.79
CA GLY A 11 -2.67 2.07 1.73
C GLY A 11 -1.72 1.01 1.18
N SER A 12 -1.89 0.58 -0.08
CA SER A 12 -0.99 -0.35 -0.76
C SER A 12 0.44 0.20 -0.81
N GLY A 13 0.60 1.44 -1.25
CA GLY A 13 1.89 2.11 -1.34
C GLY A 13 2.63 2.18 0.00
N LEU A 14 1.92 2.47 1.10
CA LEU A 14 2.50 2.46 2.44
C LEU A 14 2.99 1.07 2.86
N VAL A 15 2.22 0.02 2.56
CA VAL A 15 2.63 -1.36 2.86
C VAL A 15 3.87 -1.74 2.06
N HIS A 16 3.92 -1.42 0.75
CA HIS A 16 5.10 -1.69 -0.07
C HIS A 16 6.34 -0.96 0.44
N VAL A 17 6.22 0.32 0.83
CA VAL A 17 7.33 1.09 1.42
C VAL A 17 7.79 0.49 2.75
N ALA A 18 6.86 0.06 3.61
CA ALA A 18 7.21 -0.56 4.88
C ALA A 18 7.96 -1.88 4.72
N LEU A 19 7.65 -2.64 3.66
CA LEU A 19 8.33 -3.90 3.34
C LEU A 19 9.75 -3.72 2.77
N VAL A 20 10.15 -2.50 2.42
CA VAL A 20 11.54 -2.19 2.02
C VAL A 20 12.53 -2.57 3.12
N ILE A 21 12.15 -2.27 4.38
CA ILE A 21 12.95 -2.62 5.55
C ILE A 21 12.87 -4.13 5.77
N GLY A 22 14.03 -4.78 5.86
CA GLY A 22 14.11 -6.25 5.98
C GLY A 22 14.09 -7.01 4.64
N SER A 23 13.95 -6.32 3.50
CA SER A 23 14.01 -6.95 2.18
C SER A 23 15.43 -6.92 1.60
N PRO A 24 15.84 -7.94 0.81
CA PRO A 24 17.10 -7.91 0.06
C PRO A 24 17.16 -6.69 -0.89
N PRO A 25 18.35 -6.10 -1.14
CA PRO A 25 18.47 -4.86 -1.89
C PRO A 25 17.73 -4.79 -3.22
N PRO A 26 17.77 -5.81 -4.11
CA PRO A 26 17.04 -5.74 -5.37
C PRO A 26 15.52 -5.71 -5.18
N VAL A 27 15.01 -6.45 -4.20
CA VAL A 27 13.57 -6.48 -3.85
C VAL A 27 13.16 -5.16 -3.21
N ALA A 28 13.98 -4.62 -2.30
CA ALA A 28 13.76 -3.33 -1.64
C ALA A 28 13.61 -2.18 -2.64
N ILE A 29 14.47 -2.14 -3.69
CA ILE A 29 14.37 -1.13 -4.74
C ILE A 29 13.04 -1.23 -5.49
N VAL A 30 12.62 -2.44 -5.86
CA VAL A 30 11.35 -2.66 -6.57
C VAL A 30 10.16 -2.24 -5.69
N LEU A 31 10.14 -2.67 -4.43
CA LEU A 31 9.09 -2.31 -3.47
C LEU A 31 9.00 -0.81 -3.26
N LEU A 32 10.14 -0.13 -3.15
CA LEU A 32 10.19 1.32 -3.00
C LEU A 32 9.63 2.04 -4.22
N LEU A 33 10.01 1.62 -5.43
CA LEU A 33 9.53 2.24 -6.67
C LEU A 33 8.02 2.01 -6.87
N VAL A 34 7.54 0.80 -6.64
CA VAL A 34 6.10 0.46 -6.72
C VAL A 34 5.33 1.26 -5.66
N GLY A 35 5.73 1.19 -4.41
CA GLY A 35 5.06 1.88 -3.31
C GLY A 35 5.03 3.41 -3.50
N ALA A 36 6.12 4.00 -3.96
CA ALA A 36 6.17 5.44 -4.28
C ALA A 36 5.22 5.79 -5.44
N ALA A 37 5.18 4.98 -6.50
CA ALA A 37 4.29 5.21 -7.63
C ALA A 37 2.81 5.12 -7.23
N GLU A 38 2.44 4.12 -6.44
CA GLU A 38 1.08 3.94 -5.89
C GLU A 38 0.69 5.11 -4.98
N PHE A 39 1.60 5.50 -4.10
CA PHE A 39 1.37 6.61 -3.18
C PHE A 39 1.14 7.93 -3.93
N VAL A 40 2.00 8.25 -4.91
CA VAL A 40 1.85 9.45 -5.73
C VAL A 40 0.56 9.41 -6.54
N TRP A 41 0.26 8.26 -7.17
CA TRP A 41 -0.98 8.11 -7.93
C TRP A 41 -2.21 8.23 -7.03
N GLY A 42 -2.20 7.60 -5.86
CA GLY A 42 -3.27 7.67 -4.87
C GLY A 42 -3.53 9.11 -4.41
N ALA A 43 -2.48 9.85 -4.07
CA ALA A 43 -2.57 11.26 -3.69
C ALA A 43 -3.17 12.12 -4.82
N LEU A 44 -2.71 11.91 -6.07
CA LEU A 44 -3.26 12.60 -7.24
C LEU A 44 -4.71 12.22 -7.52
N ALA A 45 -5.09 10.97 -7.33
CA ALA A 45 -6.46 10.50 -7.50
C ALA A 45 -7.42 11.10 -6.46
N VAL A 46 -6.95 11.37 -5.25
CA VAL A 46 -7.71 12.10 -4.22
C VAL A 46 -7.81 13.58 -4.56
N ALA A 47 -6.70 14.21 -4.93
CA ALA A 47 -6.61 15.64 -5.13
C ALA A 47 -7.31 16.13 -6.42
N ARG A 48 -7.25 15.36 -7.52
CA ARG A 48 -7.75 15.79 -8.83
C ARG A 48 -9.21 15.41 -9.09
N PRO A 49 -9.96 16.15 -9.94
CA PRO A 49 -11.34 15.81 -10.32
C PRO A 49 -11.47 14.48 -11.07
N SER A 50 -10.46 14.09 -11.83
CA SER A 50 -10.37 12.80 -12.52
C SER A 50 -9.07 12.10 -12.16
N PRO A 51 -9.06 10.75 -11.99
CA PRO A 51 -7.83 10.03 -11.72
C PRO A 51 -6.90 10.14 -12.93
N PRO A 52 -5.59 10.37 -12.69
CA PRO A 52 -4.64 10.47 -13.80
C PRO A 52 -4.46 9.10 -14.46
N VAL A 53 -4.34 9.09 -15.80
CA VAL A 53 -4.02 7.90 -16.63
C VAL A 53 -4.68 6.58 -16.19
N PRO A 54 -6.02 6.50 -16.10
CA PRO A 54 -6.69 5.38 -15.43
C PRO A 54 -6.44 4.02 -16.09
N ARG A 55 -6.20 3.99 -17.40
CA ARG A 55 -5.88 2.76 -18.14
C ARG A 55 -4.51 2.22 -17.76
N PHE A 56 -3.53 3.11 -17.66
CA PHE A 56 -2.18 2.74 -17.24
C PHE A 56 -2.15 2.34 -15.76
N ALA A 57 -2.80 3.10 -14.88
CA ALA A 57 -2.89 2.78 -13.46
C ALA A 57 -3.54 1.42 -13.21
N ARG A 58 -4.57 1.06 -14.00
CA ARG A 58 -5.18 -0.28 -13.94
C ARG A 58 -4.18 -1.39 -14.28
N ALA A 59 -3.40 -1.21 -15.35
CA ALA A 59 -2.40 -2.20 -15.75
C ALA A 59 -1.27 -2.28 -14.70
N ALA A 60 -0.82 -1.13 -14.21
CA ALA A 60 0.23 -1.04 -13.19
C ALA A 60 -0.16 -1.71 -11.87
N ALA A 61 -1.43 -1.64 -11.45
CA ALA A 61 -1.92 -2.29 -10.24
C ALA A 61 -1.84 -3.84 -10.27
N PHE A 62 -1.71 -4.46 -11.46
CA PHE A 62 -1.45 -5.90 -11.56
C PHE A 62 0.03 -6.26 -11.42
N VAL A 63 0.94 -5.31 -11.61
CA VAL A 63 2.39 -5.59 -11.60
C VAL A 63 2.85 -6.15 -10.26
N PRO A 64 2.57 -5.53 -9.10
CA PRO A 64 3.00 -6.07 -7.82
C PRO A 64 2.35 -7.42 -7.51
N VAL A 65 1.08 -7.61 -7.87
CA VAL A 65 0.35 -8.88 -7.66
C VAL A 65 1.00 -10.01 -8.46
N ILE A 66 1.30 -9.77 -9.74
CA ILE A 66 1.94 -10.76 -10.61
C ILE A 66 3.38 -11.03 -10.16
N ALA A 67 4.13 -9.98 -9.83
CA ALA A 67 5.51 -10.12 -9.36
C ALA A 67 5.56 -10.96 -8.07
N TRP A 68 4.65 -10.71 -7.15
CA TRP A 68 4.55 -11.48 -5.91
C TRP A 68 4.14 -12.94 -6.16
N ALA A 69 3.14 -13.19 -7.01
CA ALA A 69 2.74 -14.54 -7.38
C ALA A 69 3.89 -15.32 -8.01
N LEU A 70 4.65 -14.71 -8.92
CA LEU A 70 5.84 -15.30 -9.53
C LEU A 70 6.93 -15.58 -8.48
N LEU A 71 7.15 -14.64 -7.55
CA LEU A 71 8.11 -14.83 -6.47
C LEU A 71 7.76 -16.04 -5.60
N LEU A 72 6.48 -16.20 -5.23
CA LEU A 72 6.01 -17.37 -4.47
C LEU A 72 6.20 -18.69 -5.22
N ILE A 73 5.97 -18.69 -6.54
CA ILE A 73 6.18 -19.88 -7.38
C ILE A 73 7.66 -20.27 -7.42
N VAL A 74 8.54 -19.27 -7.56
CA VAL A 74 9.99 -19.51 -7.59
C VAL A 74 10.50 -19.91 -6.20
N ALA A 75 10.04 -19.22 -5.15
CA ALA A 75 10.42 -19.50 -3.76
C ALA A 75 10.01 -20.92 -3.31
N GLY A 76 8.90 -21.44 -3.83
CA GLY A 76 8.46 -22.80 -3.56
C GLY A 76 9.34 -23.89 -4.21
N ARG A 77 10.21 -23.50 -5.15
CA ARG A 77 11.14 -24.43 -5.83
C ARG A 77 12.54 -24.41 -5.25
N ASP A 78 13.00 -23.26 -4.77
CA ASP A 78 14.34 -23.09 -4.24
C ASP A 78 14.25 -22.27 -2.95
N SER A 79 14.97 -22.67 -1.93
CA SER A 79 15.03 -22.16 -0.56
C SER A 79 15.26 -20.63 -0.42
N LEU A 80 14.33 -19.82 -0.96
CA LEU A 80 14.27 -18.37 -0.73
C LEU A 80 13.63 -18.07 0.65
N GLY A 81 14.03 -18.82 1.68
CA GLY A 81 13.49 -18.77 3.02
C GLY A 81 13.26 -17.38 3.63
N PRO A 82 14.15 -16.38 3.42
CA PRO A 82 13.94 -15.05 3.98
C PRO A 82 12.78 -14.27 3.36
N LEU A 83 12.41 -14.54 2.10
CA LEU A 83 11.37 -13.82 1.38
C LEU A 83 9.96 -14.38 1.62
N THR A 84 9.86 -15.57 2.19
CA THR A 84 8.60 -16.26 2.50
C THR A 84 8.33 -16.34 4.00
N SER A 85 9.04 -15.55 4.81
CA SER A 85 8.75 -15.48 6.25
C SER A 85 7.29 -15.11 6.48
N SER A 86 6.66 -15.76 7.45
CA SER A 86 5.26 -15.49 7.82
C SER A 86 4.98 -14.02 8.13
N THR A 87 6.00 -13.28 8.55
CA THR A 87 5.94 -11.84 8.85
C THR A 87 5.76 -10.97 7.61
N GLN A 88 6.13 -11.45 6.40
CA GLN A 88 5.95 -10.69 5.16
C GLN A 88 4.71 -11.11 4.37
N LEU A 89 4.17 -12.31 4.60
CA LEU A 89 3.00 -12.80 3.85
C LEU A 89 1.75 -11.96 4.09
N LEU A 90 1.45 -11.62 5.33
CA LEU A 90 0.24 -10.84 5.66
C LEU A 90 0.26 -9.44 5.04
N PRO A 91 1.34 -8.61 5.19
CA PRO A 91 1.41 -7.32 4.53
C PRO A 91 1.28 -7.41 3.01
N MET A 92 1.94 -8.37 2.37
CA MET A 92 1.86 -8.55 0.91
C MET A 92 0.48 -8.97 0.43
N LEU A 93 -0.23 -9.82 1.19
CA LEU A 93 -1.62 -10.18 0.87
C LEU A 93 -2.54 -8.96 0.97
N VAL A 94 -2.37 -8.11 1.98
CA VAL A 94 -3.14 -6.87 2.14
C VAL A 94 -2.85 -5.90 0.99
N ALA A 95 -1.58 -5.68 0.64
CA ALA A 95 -1.20 -4.84 -0.50
C ALA A 95 -1.81 -5.36 -1.81
N SER A 96 -1.63 -6.66 -2.11
CA SER A 96 -2.19 -7.30 -3.30
C SER A 96 -3.72 -7.21 -3.36
N PHE A 97 -4.39 -7.34 -2.23
CA PHE A 97 -5.84 -7.16 -2.14
C PHE A 97 -6.25 -5.73 -2.49
N PHE A 98 -5.54 -4.71 -1.98
CA PHE A 98 -5.80 -3.31 -2.32
C PHE A 98 -5.58 -3.03 -3.81
N ASP A 99 -4.51 -3.56 -4.39
CA ASP A 99 -4.21 -3.42 -5.82
C ASP A 99 -5.28 -4.03 -6.71
N LEU A 100 -5.79 -5.20 -6.34
CA LEU A 100 -6.90 -5.83 -7.05
C LEU A 100 -8.19 -5.00 -6.94
N LEU A 101 -8.46 -4.39 -5.78
CA LEU A 101 -9.59 -3.48 -5.61
C LEU A 101 -9.43 -2.21 -6.46
N VAL A 102 -8.21 -1.66 -6.54
CA VAL A 102 -7.91 -0.50 -7.42
C VAL A 102 -8.11 -0.89 -8.87
N ALA A 103 -7.54 -2.02 -9.32
CA ALA A 103 -7.68 -2.51 -10.69
C ALA A 103 -9.14 -2.77 -11.07
N GLY A 104 -9.90 -3.44 -10.19
CA GLY A 104 -11.32 -3.72 -10.35
C GLY A 104 -12.16 -2.44 -10.41
N GLY A 105 -11.92 -1.53 -9.48
CA GLY A 105 -12.61 -0.25 -9.42
C GLY A 105 -12.35 0.63 -10.63
N LEU A 106 -11.10 0.69 -11.11
CA LEU A 106 -10.74 1.38 -12.35
C LEU A 106 -11.38 0.72 -13.58
N THR A 107 -11.47 -0.61 -13.62
CA THR A 107 -12.14 -1.34 -14.68
C THR A 107 -13.63 -0.97 -14.76
N VAL A 108 -14.32 -0.96 -13.61
CA VAL A 108 -15.73 -0.55 -13.54
C VAL A 108 -15.91 0.91 -13.98
N MET A 109 -15.01 1.79 -13.55
CA MET A 109 -15.05 3.20 -13.91
C MET A 109 -14.85 3.42 -15.42
N LEU A 110 -13.88 2.71 -16.03
CA LEU A 110 -13.62 2.77 -17.46
C LEU A 110 -14.77 2.21 -18.30
N ARG A 111 -15.40 1.10 -17.84
CA ARG A 111 -16.57 0.51 -18.52
C ARG A 111 -17.81 1.43 -18.47
N ARG A 112 -17.96 2.22 -17.42
CA ARG A 112 -19.06 3.19 -17.27
C ARG A 112 -18.85 4.49 -18.06
N GLY A 113 -17.86 4.55 -18.93
CA GLY A 113 -17.63 5.66 -19.85
C GLY A 113 -16.98 6.91 -19.23
N GLY A 114 -16.42 6.80 -18.03
CA GLY A 114 -15.62 7.88 -17.45
C GLY A 114 -16.35 9.23 -17.25
N THR A 115 -17.67 9.28 -17.42
CA THR A 115 -18.45 10.50 -17.23
C THR A 115 -18.43 10.89 -15.75
N ALA A 116 -17.45 11.70 -15.40
CA ALA A 116 -17.55 12.47 -14.16
C ALA A 116 -18.77 13.40 -14.30
N PRO A 117 -19.64 13.47 -13.30
CA PRO A 117 -20.68 14.49 -13.28
C PRO A 117 -20.00 15.87 -13.37
N THR A 118 -20.23 16.60 -14.44
CA THR A 118 -19.72 17.95 -14.69
C THR A 118 -20.46 19.00 -13.85
N GLY A 119 -20.90 18.65 -12.66
CA GLY A 119 -21.47 19.57 -11.70
C GLY A 119 -20.41 20.03 -10.70
N ILE A 120 -20.37 21.34 -10.41
CA ILE A 120 -19.70 21.90 -9.23
C ILE A 120 -20.35 21.25 -8.01
N ALA A 121 -19.81 20.11 -7.58
CA ALA A 121 -20.36 19.38 -6.45
C ALA A 121 -19.97 20.15 -5.18
N THR A 122 -20.92 20.90 -4.63
CA THR A 122 -20.88 21.27 -3.22
C THR A 122 -20.52 20.05 -2.39
N PRO A 123 -19.63 20.16 -1.40
CA PRO A 123 -19.26 19.02 -0.56
C PRO A 123 -20.51 18.55 0.19
N SER A 124 -21.17 17.54 -0.33
CA SER A 124 -22.30 16.93 0.36
C SER A 124 -21.75 16.21 1.59
N SER A 125 -22.45 16.28 2.71
CA SER A 125 -22.13 15.54 3.95
C SER A 125 -21.88 14.06 3.67
N ARG A 126 -22.60 13.48 2.72
CA ARG A 126 -22.38 12.08 2.24
C ARG A 126 -20.97 11.84 1.69
N ARG A 127 -20.38 12.82 0.99
CA ARG A 127 -19.03 12.70 0.45
C ARG A 127 -17.99 12.76 1.57
N LEU A 128 -18.16 13.65 2.55
CA LEU A 128 -17.31 13.72 3.73
C LEU A 128 -17.37 12.42 4.54
N ILE A 129 -18.58 11.91 4.80
CA ILE A 129 -18.78 10.63 5.50
C ILE A 129 -18.07 9.50 4.72
N ALA A 130 -18.26 9.41 3.40
CA ALA A 130 -17.61 8.38 2.59
C ALA A 130 -16.08 8.46 2.63
N VAL A 131 -15.49 9.66 2.68
CA VAL A 131 -14.05 9.86 2.83
C VAL A 131 -13.57 9.42 4.20
N ILE A 132 -14.28 9.83 5.27
CA ILE A 132 -13.92 9.49 6.66
C ILE A 132 -14.04 7.97 6.86
N VAL A 133 -15.18 7.39 6.51
CA VAL A 133 -15.41 5.94 6.66
C VAL A 133 -14.42 5.14 5.82
N GLY A 134 -14.19 5.53 4.56
CA GLY A 134 -13.21 4.88 3.68
C GLY A 134 -11.79 4.96 4.24
N GLY A 135 -11.38 6.12 4.73
CA GLY A 135 -10.07 6.33 5.35
C GLY A 135 -9.89 5.49 6.62
N VAL A 136 -10.90 5.47 7.49
CA VAL A 136 -10.89 4.66 8.73
C VAL A 136 -10.81 3.17 8.43
N LEU A 137 -11.61 2.67 7.47
CA LEU A 137 -11.60 1.25 7.11
C LEU A 137 -10.23 0.83 6.54
N ILE A 138 -9.65 1.65 5.66
CA ILE A 138 -8.33 1.35 5.08
C ILE A 138 -7.26 1.42 6.17
N ALA A 139 -7.29 2.41 7.04
CA ALA A 139 -6.36 2.52 8.16
C ALA A 139 -6.48 1.31 9.10
N ALA A 140 -7.70 0.86 9.41
CA ALA A 140 -7.95 -0.30 10.27
C ALA A 140 -7.38 -1.62 9.69
N ILE A 141 -7.30 -1.74 8.36
CA ILE A 141 -6.71 -2.91 7.69
C ILE A 141 -5.19 -2.73 7.54
N THR A 142 -4.75 -1.52 7.18
CA THR A 142 -3.34 -1.24 6.90
C THR A 142 -2.50 -1.22 8.19
N ALA A 143 -3.02 -0.66 9.29
CA ALA A 143 -2.25 -0.53 10.53
C ALA A 143 -1.78 -1.88 11.11
N PRO A 144 -2.63 -2.93 11.26
CA PRO A 144 -2.15 -4.23 11.71
C PRO A 144 -1.21 -4.89 10.70
N ALA A 145 -1.41 -4.70 9.39
CA ALA A 145 -0.49 -5.19 8.39
C ALA A 145 0.90 -4.53 8.50
N LEU A 146 0.94 -3.22 8.73
CA LEU A 146 2.19 -2.49 8.98
C LEU A 146 2.87 -2.93 10.27
N ALA A 147 2.11 -3.18 11.34
CA ALA A 147 2.65 -3.64 12.61
C ALA A 147 3.39 -4.98 12.52
N THR A 148 3.06 -5.83 11.55
CA THR A 148 3.75 -7.11 11.31
C THR A 148 4.99 -6.98 10.42
N THR A 149 5.30 -5.79 9.89
CA THR A 149 6.54 -5.55 9.14
C THR A 149 7.72 -5.28 10.08
N GLU A 150 8.94 -5.45 9.58
CA GLU A 150 10.16 -5.06 10.31
C GLU A 150 10.13 -3.57 10.70
N ALA A 151 9.64 -2.71 9.79
CA ALA A 151 9.44 -1.29 10.06
C ALA A 151 8.48 -1.06 11.24
N GLY A 152 7.40 -1.84 11.33
CA GLY A 152 6.44 -1.76 12.43
C GLY A 152 7.04 -2.21 13.77
N HIS A 153 7.84 -3.26 13.77
CA HIS A 153 8.56 -3.72 14.96
C HIS A 153 9.54 -2.67 15.47
N LEU A 154 10.30 -2.03 14.58
CA LEU A 154 11.22 -0.95 14.97
C LEU A 154 10.48 0.28 15.51
N ALA A 155 9.32 0.62 14.98
CA ALA A 155 8.52 1.74 15.46
C ALA A 155 7.82 1.46 16.80
N GLY A 156 7.54 0.18 17.10
CA GLY A 156 6.85 -0.24 18.33
C GLY A 156 7.72 -0.37 19.57
N THR A 157 9.03 -0.18 19.49
CA THR A 157 9.99 -0.22 20.61
C THR A 157 10.36 1.20 21.08
N PRO A 158 9.52 1.92 21.86
CA PRO A 158 9.91 3.17 22.45
C PRO A 158 10.88 2.87 23.60
N GLY A 159 12.15 3.17 23.42
CA GLY A 159 13.09 3.31 24.54
C GLY A 159 14.06 2.17 24.80
N SER A 160 14.35 1.27 23.87
CA SER A 160 15.44 0.28 24.07
C SER A 160 16.84 0.79 23.72
N SER A 161 17.01 2.06 23.49
CA SER A 161 18.30 2.62 23.14
C SER A 161 18.57 3.84 24.01
N PHE A 162 19.14 3.64 25.14
CA PHE A 162 20.09 4.50 25.87
C PHE A 162 20.23 3.99 27.32
N ASP A 163 20.48 2.71 27.47
CA ASP A 163 21.12 2.26 28.69
C ASP A 163 22.64 2.46 28.51
N GLY A 164 23.01 3.72 28.52
CA GLY A 164 24.40 4.15 28.66
C GLY A 164 24.86 3.87 30.09
N THR A 165 25.13 2.60 30.40
CA THR A 165 25.93 2.25 31.55
C THR A 165 27.36 2.75 31.32
N THR A 166 27.58 4.04 31.62
CA THR A 166 28.89 4.53 32.00
C THR A 166 29.23 3.89 33.34
N GLY A 167 29.81 2.69 33.30
CA GLY A 167 30.51 2.10 34.40
C GLY A 167 31.71 3.00 34.74
N HIS A 168 31.57 3.84 35.76
CA HIS A 168 32.70 4.43 36.46
C HIS A 168 33.13 3.42 37.50
N ASP A 169 34.11 2.58 37.14
CA ASP A 169 34.92 1.86 38.13
C ASP A 169 35.94 2.84 38.73
N HIS A 170 35.82 3.05 40.04
CA HIS A 170 36.86 3.62 40.91
C HIS A 170 37.54 2.51 41.69
#